data_abb49e7836246d7c43071fb19676b9ba
#
_entry.id   abb49e7836246d7c43071fb19676b9ba
#
_cell.length_a   1.000
_cell.length_b   1.000
_cell.length_c   1.000
_cell.angle_alpha   90.00
_cell.angle_beta   90.00
_cell.angle_gamma   90.00
#
_symmetry.space_group_name_H-M   'P 1'
#
loop_
_entity.id
_entity.type
_entity.pdbx_description
1 polymer ?
#
loop_
_entity_poly.entity_id
_entity_poly.type
_entity_poly.pdbx_seq_one_letter_code
_entity_poly.pdbx_strand_id
1 'polypeptide(L)'
;MIQTDIINAIKANDPIIIHRHVNPDPDALGSQVGLAETIRASFPDKKVYQVGSDTGNLSWLAQEQTITDDVYKDALVIVTDTADTPRVSDERFNKGKMLIKIDHHPNDDAYGDLVWVDNNASSASELIYDLIAASNGVLKLSDKAARLMYAGIVGD
;
A
#
# COMPACT_ATOMS: atom_id res chain seq x y z
N MET A 1 18.72 3.22 -3.29
CA MET A 1 17.49 3.67 -3.98
C MET A 1 16.31 3.48 -3.05
N ILE A 2 15.31 4.31 -3.18
CA ILE A 2 14.14 4.24 -2.30
C ILE A 2 13.40 2.91 -2.42
N GLN A 3 13.30 2.34 -3.63
CA GLN A 3 12.64 1.05 -3.81
C GLN A 3 13.35 -0.07 -3.04
N THR A 4 14.68 -0.09 -3.05
CA THR A 4 15.45 -1.06 -2.28
C THR A 4 15.19 -0.90 -0.78
N ASP A 5 15.13 0.33 -0.29
CA ASP A 5 14.85 0.61 1.13
C ASP A 5 13.46 0.12 1.53
N ILE A 6 12.46 0.32 0.65
CA ILE A 6 11.10 -0.17 0.88
C ILE A 6 11.06 -1.70 0.90
N ILE A 7 11.70 -2.34 -0.06
CA ILE A 7 11.76 -3.81 -0.13
C ILE A 7 12.42 -4.38 1.13
N ASN A 8 13.52 -3.77 1.57
CA ASN A 8 14.21 -4.20 2.79
C ASN A 8 13.32 -4.03 4.03
N ALA A 9 12.55 -2.94 4.10
CA ALA A 9 11.60 -2.72 5.20
C ALA A 9 10.50 -3.80 5.21
N ILE A 10 9.98 -4.16 4.03
CA ILE A 10 8.98 -5.22 3.90
C ILE A 10 9.56 -6.56 4.38
N LYS A 11 10.80 -6.87 3.98
CA LYS A 11 11.47 -8.12 4.40
C LYS A 11 11.67 -8.17 5.92
N ALA A 12 12.00 -7.05 6.53
CA ALA A 12 12.43 -6.98 7.94
C ALA A 12 11.27 -6.89 8.93
N ASN A 13 10.04 -6.67 8.49
CA ASN A 13 8.93 -6.36 9.39
C ASN A 13 7.76 -7.33 9.26
N ASP A 14 7.06 -7.53 10.38
CA ASP A 14 5.85 -8.33 10.53
C ASP A 14 5.17 -7.92 11.86
N PRO A 15 3.90 -7.51 11.87
CA PRO A 15 2.98 -7.46 10.74
C PRO A 15 3.19 -6.24 9.83
N ILE A 16 2.51 -6.27 8.68
CA ILE A 16 2.48 -5.15 7.74
C ILE A 16 1.03 -4.72 7.55
N ILE A 17 0.76 -3.43 7.70
CA ILE A 17 -0.58 -2.85 7.58
C ILE A 17 -0.56 -1.81 6.47
N ILE A 18 -1.47 -1.94 5.50
CA ILE A 18 -1.51 -1.05 4.35
C ILE A 18 -2.79 -0.20 4.40
N HIS A 19 -2.61 1.11 4.33
CA HIS A 19 -3.66 2.12 4.35
C HIS A 19 -3.81 2.77 2.97
N ARG A 20 -4.92 3.50 2.78
CA ARG A 20 -5.21 4.29 1.57
C ARG A 20 -6.08 5.49 1.95
N HIS A 21 -6.44 6.32 0.97
CA HIS A 21 -7.27 7.50 1.24
C HIS A 21 -8.75 7.14 1.45
N VAL A 22 -9.49 8.06 2.08
CA VAL A 22 -10.94 7.98 2.22
C VAL A 22 -11.61 8.04 0.85
N ASN A 23 -12.84 7.53 0.74
CA ASN A 23 -13.60 7.49 -0.52
C ASN A 23 -12.76 6.87 -1.63
N PRO A 24 -12.36 5.60 -1.49
CA PRO A 24 -11.39 4.99 -2.39
C PRO A 24 -11.93 4.86 -3.81
N ASP A 25 -11.02 5.10 -4.75
CA ASP A 25 -11.20 4.82 -6.17
C ASP A 25 -10.46 3.52 -6.54
N PRO A 26 -10.54 3.06 -7.82
CA PRO A 26 -9.82 1.85 -8.20
C PRO A 26 -8.32 1.89 -7.95
N ASP A 27 -7.65 3.05 -8.07
CA ASP A 27 -6.22 3.14 -7.82
C ASP A 27 -5.90 3.01 -6.33
N ALA A 28 -6.70 3.61 -5.44
CA ALA A 28 -6.50 3.46 -4.01
C ALA A 28 -6.58 1.98 -3.60
N LEU A 29 -7.60 1.27 -4.05
CA LEU A 29 -7.78 -0.14 -3.75
C LEU A 29 -6.78 -1.01 -4.50
N GLY A 30 -6.52 -0.72 -5.75
CA GLY A 30 -5.59 -1.48 -6.57
C GLY A 30 -4.16 -1.43 -6.02
N SER A 31 -3.69 -0.25 -5.62
CA SER A 31 -2.36 -0.09 -5.04
C SER A 31 -2.28 -0.71 -3.64
N GLN A 32 -3.28 -0.49 -2.80
CA GLN A 32 -3.30 -1.03 -1.44
C GLN A 32 -3.37 -2.55 -1.43
N VAL A 33 -4.42 -3.11 -2.03
CA VAL A 33 -4.67 -4.55 -1.97
C VAL A 33 -3.76 -5.30 -2.93
N GLY A 34 -3.37 -4.67 -4.04
CA GLY A 34 -2.35 -5.21 -4.94
C GLY A 34 -1.02 -5.42 -4.22
N LEU A 35 -0.59 -4.44 -3.44
CA LEU A 35 0.61 -4.58 -2.61
C LEU A 35 0.43 -5.65 -1.53
N ALA A 36 -0.71 -5.65 -0.85
CA ALA A 36 -0.99 -6.65 0.18
C ALA A 36 -0.93 -8.08 -0.38
N GLU A 37 -1.56 -8.32 -1.53
CA GLU A 37 -1.55 -9.63 -2.18
C GLU A 37 -0.16 -10.02 -2.67
N THR A 38 0.62 -9.05 -3.15
CA THR A 38 2.02 -9.27 -3.55
C THR A 38 2.86 -9.71 -2.35
N ILE A 39 2.71 -9.04 -1.22
CA ILE A 39 3.45 -9.40 -0.01
C ILE A 39 3.01 -10.78 0.51
N ARG A 40 1.72 -11.07 0.50
CA ARG A 40 1.20 -12.40 0.90
C ARG A 40 1.78 -13.51 0.04
N ALA A 41 1.85 -13.31 -1.27
CA ALA A 41 2.41 -14.29 -2.18
C ALA A 41 3.92 -14.48 -2.00
N SER A 42 4.63 -13.40 -1.66
CA SER A 42 6.09 -13.39 -1.52
C SER A 42 6.56 -13.88 -0.16
N PHE A 43 5.78 -13.62 0.88
CA PHE A 43 6.10 -13.96 2.28
C PHE A 43 4.87 -14.58 2.95
N PRO A 44 4.54 -15.84 2.64
CA PRO A 44 3.27 -16.45 3.11
C PRO A 44 3.10 -16.52 4.63
N ASP A 45 4.19 -16.45 5.39
CA ASP A 45 4.14 -16.51 6.86
C ASP A 45 3.93 -15.15 7.52
N LYS A 46 4.01 -14.05 6.75
CA LYS A 46 3.78 -12.71 7.30
C LYS A 46 2.29 -12.41 7.46
N LYS A 47 1.99 -11.65 8.51
CA LYS A 47 0.64 -11.12 8.72
C LYS A 47 0.54 -9.79 7.97
N VAL A 48 -0.35 -9.73 6.99
CA VAL A 48 -0.55 -8.55 6.13
C VAL A 48 -2.02 -8.16 6.18
N TYR A 49 -2.28 -6.89 6.44
CA TYR A 49 -3.63 -6.36 6.56
C TYR A 49 -3.81 -5.14 5.66
N GLN A 50 -4.99 -5.05 5.02
CA GLN A 50 -5.44 -3.84 4.35
C GLN A 50 -6.62 -3.27 5.15
N VAL A 51 -6.54 -1.99 5.50
CA VAL A 51 -7.53 -1.34 6.37
C VAL A 51 -8.00 -0.01 5.79
N GLY A 52 -9.22 0.37 6.17
CA GLY A 52 -9.80 1.62 5.73
C GLY A 52 -11.31 1.57 5.84
N SER A 53 -11.93 2.68 5.51
CA SER A 53 -13.39 2.81 5.54
C SER A 53 -14.04 2.03 4.39
N ASP A 54 -15.36 2.05 4.37
CA ASP A 54 -16.20 1.38 3.40
C ASP A 54 -15.71 1.60 1.95
N THR A 55 -15.60 0.51 1.20
CA THR A 55 -15.25 0.52 -0.22
C THR A 55 -16.42 0.88 -1.13
N GLY A 56 -17.64 1.00 -0.56
CA GLY A 56 -18.83 1.37 -1.31
C GLY A 56 -19.13 0.38 -2.45
N ASN A 57 -19.38 0.91 -3.63
CA ASN A 57 -19.69 0.09 -4.83
C ASN A 57 -18.44 -0.60 -5.41
N LEU A 58 -17.27 -0.44 -4.82
CA LEU A 58 -16.04 -1.13 -5.25
C LEU A 58 -15.75 -2.39 -4.41
N SER A 59 -16.67 -2.83 -3.57
CA SER A 59 -16.48 -4.03 -2.76
C SER A 59 -16.24 -5.30 -3.59
N TRP A 60 -16.70 -5.29 -4.85
CA TRP A 60 -16.43 -6.38 -5.80
C TRP A 60 -14.95 -6.48 -6.18
N LEU A 61 -14.23 -5.35 -6.13
CA LEU A 61 -12.81 -5.29 -6.49
C LEU A 61 -11.94 -5.72 -5.32
N ALA A 62 -12.22 -5.19 -4.13
CA ALA A 62 -11.43 -5.46 -2.93
C ALA A 62 -12.23 -5.14 -1.67
N GLN A 63 -11.88 -5.80 -0.57
CA GLN A 63 -12.51 -5.59 0.73
C GLN A 63 -11.46 -5.31 1.78
N GLU A 64 -11.84 -4.54 2.79
CA GLU A 64 -10.97 -4.18 3.89
C GLU A 64 -11.13 -5.12 5.06
N GLN A 65 -10.09 -5.21 5.88
CA GLN A 65 -10.09 -5.99 7.10
C GLN A 65 -10.27 -5.07 8.31
N THR A 66 -10.89 -5.59 9.35
CA THR A 66 -11.00 -4.89 10.64
C THR A 66 -9.96 -5.49 11.59
N ILE A 67 -9.10 -4.64 12.15
CA ILE A 67 -8.06 -5.06 13.08
C ILE A 67 -8.12 -4.23 14.36
N THR A 68 -7.58 -4.79 15.45
CA THR A 68 -7.52 -4.11 16.74
C THR A 68 -6.27 -3.23 16.84
N ASP A 69 -6.28 -2.28 17.79
CA ASP A 69 -5.20 -1.30 17.94
C ASP A 69 -3.84 -1.94 18.25
N ASP A 70 -3.84 -3.06 18.97
CA ASP A 70 -2.61 -3.74 19.37
C ASP A 70 -1.81 -4.30 18.19
N VAL A 71 -2.43 -4.53 17.05
CA VAL A 71 -1.73 -5.00 15.84
C VAL A 71 -0.68 -3.98 15.38
N TYR A 72 -0.91 -2.69 15.64
CA TYR A 72 -0.01 -1.62 15.22
C TYR A 72 1.33 -1.56 15.96
N LYS A 73 1.41 -2.13 17.15
CA LYS A 73 2.57 -1.94 18.05
C LYS A 73 3.92 -2.18 17.40
N ASP A 74 4.07 -3.26 16.65
CA ASP A 74 5.34 -3.61 15.99
C ASP A 74 5.22 -3.60 14.48
N ALA A 75 4.19 -2.94 13.92
CA ALA A 75 3.86 -3.01 12.52
C ALA A 75 4.65 -2.03 11.66
N LEU A 76 4.98 -2.47 10.46
CA LEU A 76 5.29 -1.58 9.35
C LEU A 76 3.96 -1.11 8.75
N VAL A 77 3.74 0.20 8.68
CA VAL A 77 2.57 0.78 8.03
C VAL A 77 2.99 1.38 6.69
N ILE A 78 2.26 1.02 5.64
CA ILE A 78 2.47 1.58 4.30
C ILE A 78 1.17 2.27 3.89
N VAL A 79 1.27 3.55 3.48
CA VAL A 79 0.12 4.30 2.96
C VAL A 79 0.31 4.49 1.47
N THR A 80 -0.65 4.00 0.68
CA THR A 80 -0.62 4.14 -0.78
C THR A 80 -1.63 5.19 -1.24
N ASP A 81 -1.30 5.87 -2.34
CA ASP A 81 -2.21 6.75 -3.09
C ASP A 81 -2.88 7.83 -2.22
N THR A 82 -2.14 8.42 -1.27
CA THR A 82 -2.69 9.42 -0.37
C THR A 82 -1.72 10.60 -0.26
N ALA A 83 -2.13 11.74 -0.80
CA ALA A 83 -1.27 12.92 -0.87
C ALA A 83 -0.99 13.55 0.49
N ASP A 84 -1.98 13.57 1.38
CA ASP A 84 -1.86 14.23 2.67
C ASP A 84 -2.51 13.40 3.80
N THR A 85 -2.04 13.64 5.02
CA THR A 85 -2.45 12.85 6.18
C THR A 85 -3.94 12.97 6.54
N PRO A 86 -4.62 14.13 6.37
CA PRO A 86 -6.05 14.20 6.66
C PRO A 86 -6.91 13.27 5.80
N ARG A 87 -6.43 12.84 4.64
CA ARG A 87 -7.17 11.95 3.74
C ARG A 87 -6.94 10.47 4.00
N VAL A 88 -5.99 10.10 4.87
CA VAL A 88 -5.78 8.70 5.20
C VAL A 88 -7.02 8.15 5.89
N SER A 89 -7.54 7.02 5.38
CA SER A 89 -8.84 6.50 5.78
C SER A 89 -8.92 6.10 7.25
N ASP A 90 -7.86 5.52 7.77
CA ASP A 90 -7.79 5.09 9.17
C ASP A 90 -6.72 5.92 9.88
N GLU A 91 -7.11 6.64 10.92
CA GLU A 91 -6.23 7.57 11.64
C GLU A 91 -5.08 6.88 12.39
N ARG A 92 -5.12 5.54 12.53
CA ARG A 92 -4.05 4.77 13.19
C ARG A 92 -2.82 4.58 12.32
N PHE A 93 -2.78 5.15 11.12
CA PHE A 93 -1.66 4.98 10.18
C PHE A 93 -0.29 5.35 10.79
N ASN A 94 -0.26 6.25 11.77
CA ASN A 94 0.98 6.68 12.43
C ASN A 94 1.24 5.97 13.75
N LYS A 95 0.54 4.90 14.07
CA LYS A 95 0.68 4.15 15.32
C LYS A 95 1.62 2.94 15.19
N GLY A 96 2.16 2.70 14.02
CA GLY A 96 3.10 1.61 13.80
C GLY A 96 4.53 1.97 14.20
N LYS A 97 5.41 0.99 14.06
CA LYS A 97 6.85 1.14 14.33
C LYS A 97 7.55 1.96 13.25
N MET A 98 7.07 1.86 12.01
CA MET A 98 7.64 2.53 10.84
C MET A 98 6.52 2.88 9.87
N LEU A 99 6.66 3.99 9.17
CA LEU A 99 5.68 4.49 8.21
C LEU A 99 6.33 4.76 6.86
N ILE A 100 5.70 4.25 5.78
CA ILE A 100 6.15 4.46 4.40
C ILE A 100 5.03 5.10 3.60
N LYS A 101 5.36 6.16 2.83
CA LYS A 101 4.45 6.78 1.86
C LYS A 101 4.82 6.36 0.45
N ILE A 102 3.83 5.87 -0.32
CA ILE A 102 3.97 5.57 -1.77
C ILE A 102 2.84 6.28 -2.50
N ASP A 103 3.17 7.30 -3.31
CA ASP A 103 2.16 8.16 -3.92
C ASP A 103 2.65 8.76 -5.24
N HIS A 104 1.70 9.23 -6.07
CA HIS A 104 2.01 9.88 -7.34
C HIS A 104 1.49 11.32 -7.44
N HIS A 105 0.90 11.84 -6.38
CA HIS A 105 0.43 13.24 -6.33
C HIS A 105 1.56 14.19 -5.92
N PRO A 106 1.41 15.53 -6.09
CA PRO A 106 2.39 16.48 -5.59
C PRO A 106 2.67 16.26 -4.10
N ASN A 107 3.96 16.29 -3.74
CA ASN A 107 4.41 15.91 -2.40
C ASN A 107 4.44 17.12 -1.46
N ASP A 108 3.28 17.73 -1.21
CA ASP A 108 3.14 18.89 -0.33
C ASP A 108 3.12 18.50 1.15
N ASP A 109 2.85 17.24 1.45
CA ASP A 109 2.86 16.66 2.80
C ASP A 109 3.71 15.38 2.78
N ALA A 110 5.01 15.53 3.01
CA ALA A 110 5.96 14.43 2.95
C ALA A 110 6.01 13.65 4.27
N TYR A 111 4.88 13.04 4.63
CA TYR A 111 4.81 12.21 5.84
C TYR A 111 5.50 10.87 5.63
N GLY A 112 5.99 10.27 6.74
CA GLY A 112 6.58 8.93 6.73
C GLY A 112 8.09 8.92 6.92
N ASP A 113 8.60 7.77 7.35
CA ASP A 113 10.04 7.53 7.53
C ASP A 113 10.74 7.30 6.18
N LEU A 114 10.05 6.64 5.26
CA LEU A 114 10.45 6.53 3.86
C LEU A 114 9.35 7.14 3.01
N VAL A 115 9.73 7.97 2.04
CA VAL A 115 8.80 8.66 1.16
C VAL A 115 9.19 8.39 -0.29
N TRP A 116 8.29 7.71 -1.02
CA TRP A 116 8.47 7.48 -2.45
C TRP A 116 7.29 8.12 -3.18
N VAL A 117 7.55 9.27 -3.80
CA VAL A 117 6.57 10.01 -4.58
C VAL A 117 7.12 10.24 -5.97
N ASP A 118 6.36 9.84 -6.99
CA ASP A 118 6.72 10.03 -8.38
C ASP A 118 5.52 10.64 -9.13
N ASN A 119 5.59 11.94 -9.37
CA ASN A 119 4.54 12.68 -10.06
C ASN A 119 4.41 12.31 -11.54
N ASN A 120 5.41 11.63 -12.11
CA ASN A 120 5.39 11.19 -13.50
C ASN A 120 4.68 9.83 -13.66
N ALA A 121 4.43 9.12 -12.58
CA ALA A 121 3.67 7.87 -12.66
C ALA A 121 2.19 8.18 -12.91
N SER A 122 1.53 7.33 -13.69
CA SER A 122 0.12 7.48 -14.02
C SER A 122 -0.79 7.19 -12.81
N SER A 123 -0.30 6.38 -11.87
CA SER A 123 -1.08 5.89 -10.74
C SER A 123 -0.15 5.34 -9.65
N ALA A 124 -0.67 5.21 -8.43
CA ALA A 124 0.05 4.51 -7.37
C ALA A 124 0.19 3.02 -7.68
N SER A 125 -0.79 2.43 -8.37
CA SER A 125 -0.73 1.03 -8.81
C SER A 125 0.45 0.78 -9.75
N GLU A 126 0.77 1.72 -10.64
CA GLU A 126 1.97 1.63 -11.47
C GLU A 126 3.24 1.58 -10.61
N LEU A 127 3.30 2.39 -9.55
CA LEU A 127 4.45 2.38 -8.64
C LEU A 127 4.60 1.03 -7.93
N ILE A 128 3.51 0.39 -7.55
CA ILE A 128 3.57 -0.94 -6.95
C ILE A 128 4.14 -1.95 -7.97
N TYR A 129 3.73 -1.88 -9.23
CA TYR A 129 4.30 -2.70 -10.28
C TYR A 129 5.81 -2.45 -10.42
N ASP A 130 6.22 -1.18 -10.42
CA ASP A 130 7.63 -0.81 -10.52
C ASP A 130 8.44 -1.35 -9.33
N LEU A 131 7.85 -1.35 -8.13
CA LEU A 131 8.48 -1.93 -6.95
C LEU A 131 8.74 -3.43 -7.12
N ILE A 132 7.75 -4.16 -7.66
CA ILE A 132 7.88 -5.59 -7.93
C ILE A 132 9.00 -5.81 -8.95
N ALA A 133 9.02 -5.05 -10.04
CA ALA A 133 10.03 -5.16 -11.08
C ALA A 133 11.44 -4.88 -10.54
N ALA A 134 11.58 -3.91 -9.64
CA ALA A 134 12.86 -3.54 -9.04
C ALA A 134 13.36 -4.55 -7.99
N SER A 135 12.52 -5.49 -7.56
CA SER A 135 12.83 -6.38 -6.45
C SER A 135 13.71 -7.58 -6.83
N ASN A 136 14.01 -7.78 -8.09
CA ASN A 136 14.80 -8.92 -8.58
C ASN A 136 14.24 -10.28 -8.11
N GLY A 137 12.91 -10.42 -8.15
CA GLY A 137 12.23 -11.67 -7.80
C GLY A 137 11.89 -11.83 -6.33
N VAL A 138 12.25 -10.88 -5.47
CA VAL A 138 11.88 -10.93 -4.04
C VAL A 138 10.37 -10.77 -3.89
N LEU A 139 9.77 -9.82 -4.61
CA LEU A 139 8.32 -9.64 -4.63
C LEU A 139 7.75 -10.35 -5.86
N LYS A 140 6.74 -11.19 -5.63
CA LYS A 140 6.13 -12.04 -6.66
C LYS A 140 4.77 -11.48 -7.05
N LEU A 141 4.56 -11.31 -8.36
CA LEU A 141 3.29 -10.86 -8.90
C LEU A 141 2.34 -12.06 -9.02
N SER A 142 1.28 -12.07 -8.21
CA SER A 142 0.21 -13.06 -8.32
C SER A 142 -0.85 -12.59 -9.32
N ASP A 143 -1.67 -13.52 -9.83
CA ASP A 143 -2.78 -13.16 -10.72
C ASP A 143 -3.74 -12.18 -10.07
N LYS A 144 -4.04 -12.38 -8.79
CA LYS A 144 -4.93 -11.50 -8.04
C LYS A 144 -4.35 -10.08 -7.92
N ALA A 145 -3.05 -9.98 -7.56
CA ALA A 145 -2.37 -8.69 -7.49
C ALA A 145 -2.32 -8.00 -8.85
N ALA A 146 -2.05 -8.75 -9.91
CA ALA A 146 -2.01 -8.20 -11.27
C ALA A 146 -3.35 -7.59 -11.68
N ARG A 147 -4.44 -8.27 -11.40
CA ARG A 147 -5.79 -7.75 -11.73
C ARG A 147 -6.13 -6.48 -10.95
N LEU A 148 -5.76 -6.45 -9.67
CA LEU A 148 -5.97 -5.27 -8.82
C LEU A 148 -5.18 -4.06 -9.33
N MET A 149 -3.91 -4.25 -9.66
CA MET A 149 -3.07 -3.17 -10.19
C MET A 149 -3.52 -2.72 -11.56
N TYR A 150 -3.95 -3.64 -12.42
CA TYR A 150 -4.50 -3.29 -13.73
C TYR A 150 -5.74 -2.39 -13.58
N ALA A 151 -6.65 -2.75 -12.68
CA ALA A 151 -7.84 -1.95 -12.41
C ALA A 151 -7.45 -0.54 -11.91
N GLY A 152 -6.44 -0.45 -11.06
CA GLY A 152 -5.93 0.83 -10.56
C GLY A 152 -5.32 1.69 -11.65
N ILE A 153 -4.51 1.11 -12.53
CA ILE A 153 -3.86 1.83 -13.62
C ILE A 153 -4.92 2.34 -14.63
N VAL A 154 -5.87 1.48 -15.02
CA VAL A 154 -6.89 1.82 -16.02
C VAL A 154 -7.90 2.82 -15.46
N GLY A 155 -8.21 2.72 -14.17
CA GLY A 155 -9.22 3.57 -13.53
C GLY A 155 -8.74 4.97 -13.16
N ASP A 156 -7.46 5.27 -13.35
CA ASP A 156 -6.90 6.55 -12.91
C ASP A 156 -6.62 7.55 -14.07
#